data_05da8bdcc125d6c09a1fe9efc40e0cea
#
_entry.id   05da8bdcc125d6c09a1fe9efc40e0cea
#
_cell.length_a   1.000
_cell.length_b   1.000
_cell.length_c   1.000
_cell.angle_alpha   90.00
_cell.angle_beta   90.00
_cell.angle_gamma   90.00
#
_symmetry.space_group_name_H-M   'P 1'
#
loop_
_entity.id
_entity.type
_entity.pdbx_description
1 polymer ?
#
loop_
_entity_poly.entity_id
_entity_poly.type
_entity_poly.pdbx_seq_one_letter_code
_entity_poly.pdbx_strand_id
1 'polypeptide(L)'
;MRILWDVVIFVCILYASAESPLRIVLSYEQGFAINGLYVLVDLLYFGDILTYIFSLEFVKGREVYIQKKNVFRYLKTWFFFDFIAAFPFELVAQKVFGIDLSSHPYLFLLFGITRIVKVVRVPAILHRLNLAFKPAPGVLRLVLLGFWISIVAHWCAVGWLYMDELDLAKTGWDEYVKALYWSVMTLATVGYGDVLPVTTNQRIYVILVMMLGAAVYATVIGNIASILGNLDLVRTAQLKRMSQVDSYLRARNLPYLIRRKIRDYYMYIMERGFGENEKELLSDLPLSLQREVKIHLHRELLEKVPFLKGAETTLVTTLVFSLKHHIFLPGDIIFQKGDIGHNLYILSEGKVEILSKNDAEVIATLSEGQFFGELALVTEEPRSATVRSVGISELYTLSKEDFLKALNLYPGFRDAMHASLKKLQIQIGSKKPKKHSKKLSKDRRKN
;
A
#
# COMPACT_ATOMS: atom_id res chain seq x y z
N MET A 1 5.23 -10.32 18.87
CA MET A 1 5.07 -11.66 19.46
C MET A 1 3.99 -12.49 18.74
N ARG A 2 2.75 -11.99 18.57
CA ARG A 2 1.65 -12.74 17.90
C ARG A 2 1.93 -13.10 16.43
N ILE A 3 2.55 -12.22 15.67
CA ILE A 3 2.91 -12.48 14.26
C ILE A 3 3.89 -13.66 14.13
N LEU A 4 4.91 -13.70 14.99
CA LEU A 4 5.85 -14.82 15.01
C LEU A 4 5.16 -16.13 15.38
N TRP A 5 4.23 -16.08 16.33
CA TRP A 5 3.39 -17.24 16.71
C TRP A 5 2.53 -17.72 15.54
N ASP A 6 1.85 -16.80 14.83
CA ASP A 6 1.06 -17.14 13.65
C ASP A 6 1.92 -17.82 12.55
N VAL A 7 3.17 -17.39 12.37
CA VAL A 7 4.11 -18.03 11.42
C VAL A 7 4.45 -19.45 11.90
N VAL A 8 4.74 -19.64 13.18
CA VAL A 8 5.03 -20.98 13.74
C VAL A 8 3.85 -21.94 13.55
N ILE A 9 2.63 -21.48 13.89
CA ILE A 9 1.42 -22.29 13.68
C ILE A 9 1.18 -22.58 12.20
N PHE A 10 1.44 -21.62 11.30
CA PHE A 10 1.34 -21.86 9.87
C PHE A 10 2.30 -22.94 9.38
N VAL A 11 3.56 -22.94 9.85
CA VAL A 11 4.54 -23.98 9.54
C VAL A 11 4.10 -25.34 10.09
N CYS A 12 3.55 -25.39 11.30
CA CYS A 12 2.99 -26.62 11.87
C CYS A 12 1.82 -27.16 11.04
N ILE A 13 0.94 -26.30 10.54
CA ILE A 13 -0.17 -26.69 9.67
C ILE A 13 0.36 -27.24 8.34
N LEU A 14 1.35 -26.60 7.73
CA LEU A 14 2.02 -27.08 6.51
C LEU A 14 2.58 -28.49 6.72
N TYR A 15 3.36 -28.65 7.80
CA TYR A 15 3.96 -29.94 8.14
C TYR A 15 2.88 -31.01 8.34
N ALA A 16 1.87 -30.77 9.17
CA ALA A 16 0.81 -31.73 9.45
C ALA A 16 0.00 -32.09 8.18
N SER A 17 -0.26 -31.11 7.32
CA SER A 17 -1.03 -31.30 6.09
C SER A 17 -0.28 -32.11 5.02
N ALA A 18 1.04 -32.05 5.04
CA ALA A 18 1.90 -32.83 4.14
C ALA A 18 2.17 -34.22 4.71
N GLU A 19 2.56 -34.28 5.97
CA GLU A 19 3.10 -35.51 6.55
C GLU A 19 2.00 -36.50 6.96
N SER A 20 0.87 -36.04 7.52
CA SER A 20 -0.19 -36.96 7.98
C SER A 20 -0.77 -37.85 6.88
N PRO A 21 -1.10 -37.36 5.64
CA PRO A 21 -1.51 -38.25 4.57
C PRO A 21 -0.38 -39.14 4.05
N LEU A 22 0.86 -38.61 4.00
CA LEU A 22 2.00 -39.33 3.46
C LEU A 22 2.37 -40.58 4.29
N ARG A 23 2.20 -40.52 5.61
CA ARG A 23 2.37 -41.63 6.51
C ARG A 23 1.54 -42.85 6.16
N ILE A 24 0.36 -42.69 5.60
CA ILE A 24 -0.55 -43.78 5.26
C ILE A 24 0.05 -44.64 4.15
N VAL A 25 0.80 -43.99 3.27
CA VAL A 25 1.29 -44.60 2.03
C VAL A 25 2.76 -44.99 2.11
N LEU A 26 3.59 -44.17 2.77
CA LEU A 26 4.98 -44.47 2.97
C LEU A 26 5.16 -45.26 4.26
N SER A 27 5.74 -46.45 4.16
CA SER A 27 6.12 -47.27 5.33
C SER A 27 7.33 -46.63 6.00
N TYR A 28 7.07 -45.63 6.86
CA TYR A 28 8.13 -45.07 7.69
C TYR A 28 8.39 -46.05 8.86
N GLU A 29 9.64 -46.49 8.98
CA GLU A 29 10.12 -46.96 10.30
C GLU A 29 10.00 -45.77 11.26
N GLN A 30 9.10 -45.90 12.22
CA GLN A 30 8.77 -44.83 13.18
C GLN A 30 9.95 -44.58 14.13
N GLY A 31 10.93 -43.80 13.68
CA GLY A 31 12.04 -43.35 14.52
C GLY A 31 11.56 -42.40 15.61
N PHE A 32 12.22 -42.42 16.77
CA PHE A 32 11.93 -41.51 17.92
C PHE A 32 11.82 -40.05 17.55
N ALA A 33 12.59 -39.56 16.57
CA ALA A 33 12.60 -38.16 16.10
C ALA A 33 11.27 -37.74 15.46
N ILE A 34 10.62 -38.62 14.71
CA ILE A 34 9.35 -38.32 14.02
C ILE A 34 8.22 -38.28 15.08
N ASN A 35 8.22 -39.20 16.03
CA ASN A 35 7.26 -39.18 17.14
C ASN A 35 7.41 -37.91 17.99
N GLY A 36 8.63 -37.41 18.22
CA GLY A 36 8.89 -36.16 18.93
C GLY A 36 8.33 -34.92 18.24
N LEU A 37 8.44 -34.84 16.91
CA LEU A 37 7.87 -33.74 16.11
C LEU A 37 6.34 -33.70 16.17
N TYR A 38 5.67 -34.86 16.21
CA TYR A 38 4.20 -34.88 16.37
C TYR A 38 3.75 -34.35 17.70
N VAL A 39 4.39 -34.83 18.79
CA VAL A 39 4.09 -34.32 20.12
C VAL A 39 4.34 -32.83 20.21
N LEU A 40 5.38 -32.34 19.56
CA LEU A 40 5.67 -30.91 19.49
C LEU A 40 4.54 -30.15 18.76
N VAL A 41 4.07 -30.64 17.60
CA VAL A 41 2.96 -30.03 16.85
C VAL A 41 1.67 -30.01 17.68
N ASP A 42 1.33 -31.13 18.35
CA ASP A 42 0.16 -31.23 19.21
C ASP A 42 0.25 -30.23 20.39
N LEU A 43 1.44 -30.09 21.01
CA LEU A 43 1.71 -29.10 22.05
C LEU A 43 1.59 -27.66 21.55
N LEU A 44 2.11 -27.37 20.37
CA LEU A 44 2.00 -26.05 19.76
C LEU A 44 0.55 -25.71 19.40
N TYR A 45 -0.22 -26.69 18.92
CA TYR A 45 -1.64 -26.51 18.64
C TYR A 45 -2.44 -26.27 19.94
N PHE A 46 -2.11 -26.98 21.01
CA PHE A 46 -2.70 -26.72 22.31
C PHE A 46 -2.31 -25.34 22.86
N GLY A 47 -1.03 -24.95 22.70
CA GLY A 47 -0.55 -23.61 23.01
C GLY A 47 -1.31 -22.53 22.25
N ASP A 48 -1.67 -22.77 20.98
CA ASP A 48 -2.48 -21.84 20.19
C ASP A 48 -3.89 -21.64 20.77
N ILE A 49 -4.53 -22.70 21.24
CA ILE A 49 -5.80 -22.62 21.99
C ILE A 49 -5.66 -21.74 23.22
N LEU A 50 -4.61 -21.95 24.00
CA LEU A 50 -4.33 -21.15 25.20
C LEU A 50 -4.10 -19.68 24.85
N THR A 51 -3.38 -19.38 23.76
CA THR A 51 -3.19 -17.99 23.32
C THR A 51 -4.50 -17.31 22.97
N TYR A 52 -5.50 -18.00 22.43
CA TYR A 52 -6.84 -17.44 22.18
C TYR A 52 -7.66 -17.24 23.43
N ILE A 53 -7.55 -18.13 24.41
CA ILE A 53 -8.27 -18.03 25.69
C ILE A 53 -7.66 -16.94 26.57
N PHE A 54 -6.32 -16.86 26.61
CA PHE A 54 -5.58 -15.94 27.47
C PHE A 54 -5.01 -14.74 26.72
N SER A 55 -5.35 -14.54 25.42
CA SER A 55 -4.81 -13.39 24.67
C SER A 55 -5.27 -12.08 25.28
N LEU A 56 -4.35 -11.51 26.04
CA LEU A 56 -4.32 -10.10 26.40
C LEU A 56 -4.08 -9.30 25.12
N GLU A 57 -5.09 -8.67 24.56
CA GLU A 57 -4.91 -7.68 23.52
C GLU A 57 -4.26 -6.44 24.14
N PHE A 58 -2.94 -6.31 23.99
CA PHE A 58 -2.23 -5.07 24.26
C PHE A 58 -2.61 -4.03 23.17
N VAL A 59 -3.65 -3.28 23.42
CA VAL A 59 -3.91 -2.05 22.68
C VAL A 59 -3.06 -0.95 23.30
N LYS A 60 -2.15 -0.35 22.53
CA LYS A 60 -1.23 0.74 22.87
C LYS A 60 -1.66 1.57 24.11
N GLY A 61 -1.06 1.27 25.26
CA GLY A 61 -1.09 2.16 26.44
C GLY A 61 -2.35 2.14 27.31
N ARG A 62 -3.30 1.22 27.13
CA ARG A 62 -4.43 1.01 28.05
C ARG A 62 -4.47 -0.45 28.50
N GLU A 63 -4.70 -0.65 29.79
CA GLU A 63 -4.89 -1.98 30.39
C GLU A 63 -6.01 -2.72 29.67
N VAL A 64 -5.69 -3.91 29.22
CA VAL A 64 -6.57 -4.71 28.38
C VAL A 64 -7.46 -5.55 29.26
N TYR A 65 -8.74 -5.23 29.23
CA TYR A 65 -9.75 -6.18 29.71
C TYR A 65 -9.85 -7.32 28.72
N ILE A 66 -9.71 -8.57 29.21
CA ILE A 66 -10.08 -9.78 28.47
C ILE A 66 -11.53 -9.57 28.03
N GLN A 67 -11.75 -9.33 26.74
CA GLN A 67 -13.12 -9.21 26.26
C GLN A 67 -13.75 -10.60 26.30
N LYS A 68 -14.45 -10.92 27.40
CA LYS A 68 -15.21 -12.18 27.57
C LYS A 68 -16.03 -12.54 26.32
N LYS A 69 -16.50 -11.51 25.59
CA LYS A 69 -17.22 -11.66 24.32
C LYS A 69 -16.40 -12.33 23.21
N ASN A 70 -15.11 -12.05 23.11
CA ASN A 70 -14.23 -12.65 22.10
C ASN A 70 -13.89 -14.09 22.42
N VAL A 71 -13.65 -14.40 23.70
CA VAL A 71 -13.43 -15.77 24.17
C VAL A 71 -14.68 -16.62 23.94
N PHE A 72 -15.85 -16.11 24.31
CA PHE A 72 -17.13 -16.83 24.11
C PHE A 72 -17.41 -17.10 22.63
N ARG A 73 -17.13 -16.12 21.75
CA ARG A 73 -17.24 -16.30 20.29
C ARG A 73 -16.29 -17.38 19.80
N TYR A 74 -15.02 -17.37 20.26
CA TYR A 74 -14.03 -18.38 19.91
C TYR A 74 -14.48 -19.77 20.33
N LEU A 75 -14.92 -19.94 21.59
CA LEU A 75 -15.40 -21.23 22.12
C LEU A 75 -16.60 -21.79 21.32
N LYS A 76 -17.48 -20.89 20.82
CA LYS A 76 -18.67 -21.29 20.06
C LYS A 76 -18.37 -21.65 18.60
N THR A 77 -17.29 -21.08 18.00
CA THR A 77 -17.02 -21.21 16.56
C THR A 77 -15.82 -22.10 16.24
N TRP A 78 -14.66 -21.78 16.81
CA TRP A 78 -13.39 -22.36 16.37
C TRP A 78 -12.78 -23.36 17.35
N PHE A 79 -13.14 -23.30 18.61
CA PHE A 79 -12.57 -24.14 19.67
C PHE A 79 -12.69 -25.63 19.34
N PHE A 80 -13.83 -26.08 18.84
CA PHE A 80 -14.06 -27.49 18.52
C PHE A 80 -13.08 -27.99 17.46
N PHE A 81 -12.85 -27.25 16.41
CA PHE A 81 -11.90 -27.62 15.36
C PHE A 81 -10.45 -27.59 15.85
N ASP A 82 -10.09 -26.56 16.62
CA ASP A 82 -8.75 -26.44 17.19
C ASP A 82 -8.50 -27.55 18.23
N PHE A 83 -9.50 -27.91 19.03
CA PHE A 83 -9.40 -28.99 20.02
C PHE A 83 -9.22 -30.34 19.34
N ILE A 84 -10.01 -30.68 18.32
CA ILE A 84 -9.84 -31.92 17.57
C ILE A 84 -8.45 -31.99 16.94
N ALA A 85 -7.95 -30.89 16.40
CA ALA A 85 -6.63 -30.86 15.77
C ALA A 85 -5.46 -30.96 16.80
N ALA A 86 -5.67 -30.45 18.02
CA ALA A 86 -4.65 -30.42 19.07
C ALA A 86 -4.63 -31.66 19.95
N PHE A 87 -5.73 -32.44 19.95
CA PHE A 87 -5.85 -33.59 20.82
C PHE A 87 -5.01 -34.78 20.29
N PRO A 88 -4.08 -35.32 21.10
CA PRO A 88 -3.15 -36.35 20.67
C PRO A 88 -3.81 -37.74 20.64
N PHE A 89 -4.76 -37.97 19.72
CA PHE A 89 -5.54 -39.21 19.64
C PHE A 89 -4.67 -40.46 19.54
N GLU A 90 -3.57 -40.39 18.79
CA GLU A 90 -2.63 -41.52 18.62
C GLU A 90 -1.97 -41.90 19.96
N LEU A 91 -1.49 -40.90 20.70
CA LEU A 91 -0.87 -41.12 22.02
C LEU A 91 -1.85 -41.70 23.02
N VAL A 92 -3.07 -41.19 23.02
CA VAL A 92 -4.13 -41.66 23.92
C VAL A 92 -4.52 -43.09 23.55
N ALA A 93 -4.71 -43.42 22.29
CA ALA A 93 -5.03 -44.75 21.81
C ALA A 93 -3.95 -45.77 22.23
N GLN A 94 -2.69 -45.45 22.01
CA GLN A 94 -1.57 -46.37 22.32
C GLN A 94 -1.29 -46.48 23.82
N LYS A 95 -1.21 -45.35 24.54
CA LYS A 95 -0.74 -45.35 25.96
C LYS A 95 -1.84 -45.60 26.98
N VAL A 96 -3.08 -45.14 26.69
CA VAL A 96 -4.21 -45.26 27.62
C VAL A 96 -5.04 -46.50 27.30
N PHE A 97 -5.33 -46.77 26.03
CA PHE A 97 -6.17 -47.88 25.63
C PHE A 97 -5.39 -49.11 25.16
N GLY A 98 -4.05 -49.05 25.05
CA GLY A 98 -3.21 -50.15 24.60
C GLY A 98 -3.48 -50.64 23.18
N ILE A 99 -4.08 -49.78 22.33
CA ILE A 99 -4.42 -50.11 20.95
C ILE A 99 -3.15 -50.06 20.10
N ASP A 100 -2.79 -51.18 19.50
CA ASP A 100 -1.72 -51.19 18.49
C ASP A 100 -2.24 -50.65 17.16
N LEU A 101 -1.83 -49.43 16.83
CA LEU A 101 -2.24 -48.75 15.60
C LEU A 101 -1.67 -49.41 14.34
N SER A 102 -0.59 -50.19 14.44
CA SER A 102 -0.03 -50.92 13.29
C SER A 102 -0.99 -52.00 12.79
N SER A 103 -1.78 -52.58 13.68
CA SER A 103 -2.82 -53.56 13.35
C SER A 103 -4.16 -52.95 12.93
N HIS A 104 -4.32 -51.60 13.04
CA HIS A 104 -5.57 -50.88 12.77
C HIS A 104 -5.34 -49.68 11.84
N PRO A 105 -5.02 -49.86 10.54
CA PRO A 105 -4.66 -48.80 9.64
C PRO A 105 -5.75 -47.71 9.45
N TYR A 106 -7.04 -48.10 9.59
CA TYR A 106 -8.15 -47.12 9.48
C TYR A 106 -8.20 -46.17 10.69
N LEU A 107 -7.87 -46.62 11.91
CA LEU A 107 -7.78 -45.73 13.06
C LEU A 107 -6.59 -44.79 12.94
N PHE A 108 -5.47 -45.26 12.42
CA PHE A 108 -4.29 -44.46 12.19
C PHE A 108 -4.58 -43.33 11.15
N LEU A 109 -5.27 -43.67 10.06
CA LEU A 109 -5.76 -42.70 9.07
C LEU A 109 -6.68 -41.66 9.74
N LEU A 110 -7.69 -42.10 10.48
CA LEU A 110 -8.65 -41.23 11.15
C LEU A 110 -7.96 -40.23 12.07
N PHE A 111 -7.01 -40.67 12.86
CA PHE A 111 -6.28 -39.82 13.80
C PHE A 111 -5.33 -38.85 13.09
N GLY A 112 -4.71 -39.25 11.96
CA GLY A 112 -3.91 -38.37 11.13
C GLY A 112 -4.74 -37.21 10.51
N ILE A 113 -5.95 -37.52 10.04
CA ILE A 113 -6.84 -36.51 9.44
C ILE A 113 -7.27 -35.45 10.46
N THR A 114 -7.38 -35.77 11.73
CA THR A 114 -7.77 -34.78 12.75
C THR A 114 -6.84 -33.58 12.81
N ARG A 115 -5.52 -33.77 12.63
CA ARG A 115 -4.53 -32.68 12.59
C ARG A 115 -4.71 -31.75 11.39
N ILE A 116 -5.16 -32.31 10.25
CA ILE A 116 -5.38 -31.56 9.00
C ILE A 116 -6.53 -30.56 9.16
N VAL A 117 -7.49 -30.82 10.05
CA VAL A 117 -8.65 -29.93 10.29
C VAL A 117 -8.21 -28.48 10.56
N LYS A 118 -7.02 -28.28 11.17
CA LYS A 118 -6.50 -26.92 11.41
C LYS A 118 -6.16 -26.12 10.14
N VAL A 119 -6.06 -26.76 8.97
CA VAL A 119 -5.88 -26.08 7.67
C VAL A 119 -6.96 -25.02 7.41
N VAL A 120 -8.17 -25.22 7.93
CA VAL A 120 -9.26 -24.25 7.84
C VAL A 120 -8.89 -22.88 8.45
N ARG A 121 -7.87 -22.83 9.34
CA ARG A 121 -7.36 -21.61 9.96
C ARG A 121 -6.41 -20.81 9.08
N VAL A 122 -5.84 -21.39 8.04
CA VAL A 122 -4.83 -20.77 7.18
C VAL A 122 -5.28 -19.42 6.61
N PRO A 123 -6.49 -19.25 6.05
CA PRO A 123 -6.93 -17.95 5.55
C PRO A 123 -6.93 -16.85 6.61
N ALA A 124 -7.35 -17.19 7.84
CA ALA A 124 -7.38 -16.23 8.95
C ALA A 124 -5.98 -15.85 9.43
N ILE A 125 -5.04 -16.79 9.47
CA ILE A 125 -3.63 -16.55 9.82
C ILE A 125 -3.00 -15.63 8.76
N LEU A 126 -3.13 -15.96 7.48
CA LEU A 126 -2.55 -15.17 6.39
C LEU A 126 -3.19 -13.78 6.28
N HIS A 127 -4.48 -13.64 6.60
CA HIS A 127 -5.10 -12.32 6.69
C HIS A 127 -4.47 -11.44 7.78
N ARG A 128 -4.18 -11.99 8.97
CA ARG A 128 -3.47 -11.26 10.03
C ARG A 128 -2.04 -10.88 9.64
N LEU A 129 -1.32 -11.79 8.97
CA LEU A 129 0.02 -11.52 8.43
C LEU A 129 -0.02 -10.40 7.39
N ASN A 130 -1.04 -10.40 6.52
CA ASN A 130 -1.25 -9.33 5.53
C ASN A 130 -1.45 -7.96 6.18
N LEU A 131 -2.24 -7.87 7.25
CA LEU A 131 -2.43 -6.62 7.99
C LEU A 131 -1.14 -6.12 8.64
N ALA A 132 -0.26 -7.03 9.04
CA ALA A 132 1.00 -6.69 9.68
C ALA A 132 2.08 -6.25 8.68
N PHE A 133 2.25 -6.96 7.58
CA PHE A 133 3.31 -6.71 6.59
C PHE A 133 2.87 -5.81 5.44
N LYS A 134 1.56 -5.59 5.26
CA LYS A 134 0.99 -4.75 4.18
C LYS A 134 1.63 -5.01 2.81
N PRO A 135 1.70 -6.27 2.34
CA PRO A 135 2.26 -6.57 1.02
C PRO A 135 1.42 -5.92 -0.08
N ALA A 136 1.98 -5.85 -1.29
CA ALA A 136 1.26 -5.34 -2.45
C ALA A 136 -0.10 -6.05 -2.65
N PRO A 137 -1.14 -5.32 -3.09
CA PRO A 137 -2.45 -5.90 -3.34
C PRO A 137 -2.37 -7.13 -4.25
N GLY A 138 -2.95 -8.25 -3.85
CA GLY A 138 -2.94 -9.50 -4.61
C GLY A 138 -1.86 -10.51 -4.20
N VAL A 139 -0.75 -10.10 -3.57
CA VAL A 139 0.31 -11.04 -3.12
C VAL A 139 -0.24 -12.10 -2.20
N LEU A 140 -1.08 -11.72 -1.22
CA LEU A 140 -1.72 -12.69 -0.33
C LEU A 140 -2.57 -13.72 -1.08
N ARG A 141 -3.32 -13.27 -2.11
CA ARG A 141 -4.13 -14.17 -2.93
C ARG A 141 -3.29 -15.18 -3.68
N LEU A 142 -2.13 -14.76 -4.22
CA LEU A 142 -1.19 -15.65 -4.91
C LEU A 142 -0.56 -16.66 -3.93
N VAL A 143 -0.16 -16.23 -2.75
CA VAL A 143 0.37 -17.13 -1.71
C VAL A 143 -0.66 -18.16 -1.27
N LEU A 144 -1.91 -17.72 -1.01
CA LEU A 144 -3.02 -18.63 -0.69
C LEU A 144 -3.30 -19.61 -1.82
N LEU A 145 -3.33 -19.13 -3.06
CA LEU A 145 -3.58 -19.95 -4.23
C LEU A 145 -2.49 -21.01 -4.38
N GLY A 146 -1.22 -20.62 -4.33
CA GLY A 146 -0.08 -21.54 -4.40
C GLY A 146 -0.11 -22.58 -3.27
N PHE A 147 -0.41 -22.14 -2.04
CA PHE A 147 -0.58 -23.02 -0.90
C PHE A 147 -1.67 -24.08 -1.15
N TRP A 148 -2.87 -23.68 -1.56
CA TRP A 148 -3.98 -24.60 -1.78
C TRP A 148 -3.71 -25.56 -2.93
N ILE A 149 -3.12 -25.08 -4.03
CA ILE A 149 -2.76 -25.94 -5.17
C ILE A 149 -1.76 -27.00 -4.73
N SER A 150 -0.73 -26.63 -3.98
CA SER A 150 0.30 -27.55 -3.51
C SER A 150 -0.29 -28.63 -2.56
N ILE A 151 -1.16 -28.24 -1.64
CA ILE A 151 -1.85 -29.17 -0.72
C ILE A 151 -2.78 -30.12 -1.49
N VAL A 152 -3.57 -29.60 -2.42
CA VAL A 152 -4.47 -30.39 -3.25
C VAL A 152 -3.68 -31.40 -4.12
N ALA A 153 -2.60 -30.94 -4.76
CA ALA A 153 -1.74 -31.81 -5.58
C ALA A 153 -1.13 -32.93 -4.73
N HIS A 154 -0.63 -32.60 -3.51
CA HIS A 154 -0.10 -33.57 -2.59
C HIS A 154 -1.17 -34.60 -2.15
N TRP A 155 -2.36 -34.15 -1.79
CA TRP A 155 -3.43 -35.06 -1.35
C TRP A 155 -3.93 -35.95 -2.52
N CYS A 156 -4.00 -35.41 -3.71
CA CYS A 156 -4.32 -36.21 -4.90
C CYS A 156 -3.24 -37.26 -5.21
N ALA A 157 -1.95 -36.93 -4.99
CA ALA A 157 -0.86 -37.88 -5.15
C ALA A 157 -0.94 -39.04 -4.13
N VAL A 158 -1.19 -38.70 -2.87
CA VAL A 158 -1.36 -39.73 -1.81
C VAL A 158 -2.58 -40.59 -2.08
N GLY A 159 -3.70 -39.99 -2.51
CA GLY A 159 -4.90 -40.71 -2.90
C GLY A 159 -4.67 -41.65 -4.09
N TRP A 160 -3.87 -41.24 -5.06
CA TRP A 160 -3.46 -42.09 -6.20
C TRP A 160 -2.68 -43.34 -5.71
N LEU A 161 -1.67 -43.13 -4.86
CA LEU A 161 -0.89 -44.26 -4.30
C LEU A 161 -1.78 -45.23 -3.49
N TYR A 162 -2.76 -44.70 -2.76
CA TYR A 162 -3.71 -45.53 -2.00
C TYR A 162 -4.61 -46.37 -2.92
N MET A 163 -4.95 -45.87 -4.12
CA MET A 163 -5.80 -46.59 -5.09
C MET A 163 -5.02 -47.59 -5.96
N ASP A 164 -3.69 -47.51 -5.97
CA ASP A 164 -2.85 -48.33 -6.87
C ASP A 164 -2.65 -49.77 -6.36
N GLU A 165 -3.31 -50.17 -5.24
CA GLU A 165 -3.19 -51.50 -4.62
C GLU A 165 -1.73 -51.97 -4.48
N LEU A 166 -0.80 -51.01 -4.50
CA LEU A 166 0.61 -51.29 -4.27
C LEU A 166 0.83 -51.90 -2.88
N ASP A 167 1.76 -52.82 -2.76
CA ASP A 167 2.25 -53.27 -1.47
C ASP A 167 2.78 -52.05 -0.70
N LEU A 168 1.92 -51.48 0.14
CA LEU A 168 2.21 -50.25 0.92
C LEU A 168 3.51 -50.41 1.73
N ALA A 169 3.97 -51.63 1.97
CA ALA A 169 5.23 -51.91 2.63
C ALA A 169 6.46 -51.63 1.77
N LYS A 170 6.30 -51.45 0.46
CA LYS A 170 7.36 -51.19 -0.50
C LYS A 170 7.31 -49.79 -1.16
N THR A 171 6.33 -48.96 -0.79
CA THR A 171 6.19 -47.63 -1.38
C THR A 171 7.27 -46.70 -0.83
N GLY A 172 8.14 -46.21 -1.73
CA GLY A 172 9.25 -45.32 -1.43
C GLY A 172 9.04 -43.89 -1.98
N TRP A 173 10.06 -43.08 -1.84
CA TRP A 173 10.05 -41.71 -2.35
C TRP A 173 9.88 -41.62 -3.85
N ASP A 174 10.41 -42.56 -4.62
CA ASP A 174 10.31 -42.55 -6.09
C ASP A 174 8.86 -42.71 -6.54
N GLU A 175 8.11 -43.62 -5.90
CA GLU A 175 6.68 -43.81 -6.19
C GLU A 175 5.85 -42.59 -5.78
N TYR A 176 6.17 -41.97 -4.66
CA TYR A 176 5.53 -40.71 -4.27
C TYR A 176 5.80 -39.58 -5.29
N VAL A 177 7.03 -39.40 -5.73
CA VAL A 177 7.38 -38.38 -6.73
C VAL A 177 6.65 -38.62 -8.05
N LYS A 178 6.53 -39.89 -8.48
CA LYS A 178 5.76 -40.30 -9.66
C LYS A 178 4.26 -39.99 -9.53
N ALA A 179 3.69 -40.27 -8.37
CA ALA A 179 2.30 -39.95 -8.06
C ALA A 179 2.06 -38.42 -8.00
N LEU A 180 3.00 -37.68 -7.40
CA LEU A 180 2.94 -36.21 -7.38
C LEU A 180 3.06 -35.60 -8.79
N TYR A 181 3.97 -36.12 -9.61
CA TYR A 181 4.07 -35.73 -11.01
C TYR A 181 2.74 -35.97 -11.75
N TRP A 182 2.14 -37.17 -11.59
CA TRP A 182 0.84 -37.47 -12.17
C TRP A 182 -0.24 -36.49 -11.70
N SER A 183 -0.28 -36.21 -10.41
CA SER A 183 -1.26 -35.30 -9.83
C SER A 183 -1.12 -33.87 -10.37
N VAL A 184 0.11 -33.33 -10.39
CA VAL A 184 0.37 -31.98 -10.91
C VAL A 184 0.03 -31.90 -12.39
N MET A 185 0.43 -32.89 -13.18
CA MET A 185 0.15 -32.97 -14.61
C MET A 185 -1.37 -33.00 -14.89
N THR A 186 -2.12 -33.73 -14.07
CA THR A 186 -3.59 -33.88 -14.22
C THR A 186 -4.30 -32.57 -13.78
N LEU A 187 -3.93 -32.00 -12.63
CA LEU A 187 -4.50 -30.74 -12.15
C LEU A 187 -4.17 -29.55 -13.04
N ALA A 188 -2.97 -29.53 -13.63
CA ALA A 188 -2.56 -28.50 -14.58
C ALA A 188 -3.13 -28.72 -16.01
N THR A 189 -3.94 -29.77 -16.22
CA THR A 189 -4.56 -30.12 -17.51
C THR A 189 -3.55 -30.39 -18.65
N VAL A 190 -2.32 -30.84 -18.32
CA VAL A 190 -1.28 -31.17 -19.31
C VAL A 190 -1.51 -32.55 -19.92
N GLY A 191 -1.63 -33.59 -19.10
CA GLY A 191 -2.06 -34.94 -19.49
C GLY A 191 -1.17 -35.64 -20.50
N TYR A 192 0.12 -35.83 -20.22
CA TYR A 192 1.02 -36.56 -21.12
C TYR A 192 0.59 -38.01 -21.42
N GLY A 193 -0.14 -38.66 -20.50
CA GLY A 193 -0.65 -40.03 -20.69
C GLY A 193 0.36 -41.12 -20.43
N ASP A 194 1.43 -40.84 -19.75
CA ASP A 194 2.50 -41.79 -19.35
C ASP A 194 2.18 -42.54 -18.06
N VAL A 195 1.28 -42.01 -17.23
CA VAL A 195 0.73 -42.67 -16.02
C VAL A 195 -0.77 -42.82 -16.22
N LEU A 196 -1.24 -44.06 -16.38
CA LEU A 196 -2.63 -44.37 -16.73
C LEU A 196 -3.35 -45.17 -15.64
N PRO A 197 -4.65 -44.96 -15.41
CA PRO A 197 -5.46 -45.76 -14.51
C PRO A 197 -5.76 -47.11 -15.14
N VAL A 198 -5.46 -48.20 -14.43
CA VAL A 198 -5.66 -49.58 -14.88
C VAL A 198 -7.00 -50.13 -14.38
N THR A 199 -7.27 -49.92 -13.07
CA THR A 199 -8.48 -50.49 -12.42
C THR A 199 -9.69 -49.53 -12.55
N THR A 200 -10.91 -50.09 -12.35
CA THR A 200 -12.12 -49.27 -12.34
C THR A 200 -12.13 -48.25 -11.21
N ASN A 201 -11.63 -48.60 -10.02
CA ASN A 201 -11.55 -47.68 -8.89
C ASN A 201 -10.59 -46.52 -9.18
N GLN A 202 -9.43 -46.78 -9.78
CA GLN A 202 -8.51 -45.74 -10.22
C GLN A 202 -9.16 -44.80 -11.26
N ARG A 203 -9.92 -45.36 -12.23
CA ARG A 203 -10.62 -44.55 -13.25
C ARG A 203 -11.66 -43.62 -12.64
N ILE A 204 -12.45 -44.10 -11.65
CA ILE A 204 -13.38 -43.25 -10.90
C ILE A 204 -12.66 -42.15 -10.16
N TYR A 205 -11.58 -42.49 -9.46
CA TYR A 205 -10.74 -41.50 -8.75
C TYR A 205 -10.19 -40.44 -9.68
N VAL A 206 -9.63 -40.85 -10.83
CA VAL A 206 -9.04 -39.93 -11.84
C VAL A 206 -10.11 -38.99 -12.39
N ILE A 207 -11.35 -39.46 -12.66
CA ILE A 207 -12.46 -38.60 -13.08
C ILE A 207 -12.70 -37.48 -12.06
N LEU A 208 -12.74 -37.82 -10.76
CA LEU A 208 -12.93 -36.82 -9.70
C LEU A 208 -11.78 -35.81 -9.64
N VAL A 209 -10.52 -36.30 -9.77
CA VAL A 209 -9.33 -35.44 -9.79
C VAL A 209 -9.32 -34.53 -11.03
N MET A 210 -9.70 -35.03 -12.21
CA MET A 210 -9.82 -34.21 -13.41
C MET A 210 -10.87 -33.10 -13.27
N MET A 211 -12.05 -33.40 -12.69
CA MET A 211 -13.07 -32.38 -12.40
C MET A 211 -12.55 -31.33 -11.42
N LEU A 212 -11.83 -31.75 -10.38
CA LEU A 212 -11.19 -30.87 -9.43
C LEU A 212 -10.11 -30.02 -10.13
N GLY A 213 -9.29 -30.62 -11.01
CA GLY A 213 -8.28 -29.94 -11.81
C GLY A 213 -8.86 -28.81 -12.67
N ALA A 214 -9.98 -29.07 -13.35
CA ALA A 214 -10.68 -28.07 -14.14
C ALA A 214 -11.14 -26.88 -13.25
N ALA A 215 -11.66 -27.15 -12.05
CA ALA A 215 -12.06 -26.10 -11.10
C ALA A 215 -10.84 -25.30 -10.56
N VAL A 216 -9.73 -25.97 -10.25
CA VAL A 216 -8.47 -25.35 -9.82
C VAL A 216 -7.94 -24.45 -10.95
N TYR A 217 -7.89 -24.94 -12.17
CA TYR A 217 -7.39 -24.19 -13.34
C TYR A 217 -8.24 -22.94 -13.60
N ALA A 218 -9.57 -23.06 -13.57
CA ALA A 218 -10.47 -21.92 -13.70
C ALA A 218 -10.26 -20.88 -12.59
N THR A 219 -10.02 -21.34 -11.36
CA THR A 219 -9.72 -20.46 -10.23
C THR A 219 -8.39 -19.72 -10.40
N VAL A 220 -7.35 -20.39 -10.91
CA VAL A 220 -6.04 -19.78 -11.22
C VAL A 220 -6.20 -18.66 -12.24
N ILE A 221 -6.85 -18.96 -13.38
CA ILE A 221 -7.08 -17.97 -14.44
C ILE A 221 -7.90 -16.78 -13.92
N GLY A 222 -8.97 -17.04 -13.19
CA GLY A 222 -9.82 -16.00 -12.61
C GLY A 222 -9.09 -15.09 -11.64
N ASN A 223 -8.22 -15.64 -10.79
CA ASN A 223 -7.39 -14.86 -9.87
C ASN A 223 -6.33 -14.02 -10.60
N ILE A 224 -5.64 -14.60 -11.59
CA ILE A 224 -4.65 -13.88 -12.42
C ILE A 224 -5.34 -12.72 -13.15
N ALA A 225 -6.48 -12.98 -13.81
CA ALA A 225 -7.26 -11.95 -14.49
C ALA A 225 -7.70 -10.82 -13.54
N SER A 226 -8.17 -11.19 -12.33
CA SER A 226 -8.55 -10.22 -11.29
C SER A 226 -7.37 -9.37 -10.83
N ILE A 227 -6.18 -9.96 -10.64
CA ILE A 227 -4.97 -9.24 -10.22
C ILE A 227 -4.54 -8.27 -11.32
N LEU A 228 -4.46 -8.72 -12.57
CA LEU A 228 -4.11 -7.88 -13.72
C LEU A 228 -5.10 -6.73 -13.90
N GLY A 229 -6.41 -7.00 -13.80
CA GLY A 229 -7.44 -5.98 -13.87
C GLY A 229 -7.33 -4.93 -12.75
N ASN A 230 -6.93 -5.33 -11.55
CA ASN A 230 -6.80 -4.42 -10.40
C ASN A 230 -5.51 -3.57 -10.42
N LEU A 231 -4.44 -4.05 -11.05
CA LEU A 231 -3.18 -3.30 -11.14
C LEU A 231 -3.32 -2.02 -11.96
N ASP A 232 -4.21 -2.03 -12.94
CA ASP A 232 -4.39 -0.90 -13.87
C ASP A 232 -5.57 0.01 -13.52
N LEU A 233 -6.37 -0.26 -12.48
CA LEU A 233 -7.58 0.51 -12.19
C LEU A 233 -7.32 2.00 -12.01
N VAL A 234 -6.30 2.37 -11.22
CA VAL A 234 -5.95 3.78 -10.99
C VAL A 234 -5.48 4.42 -12.29
N ARG A 235 -4.57 3.76 -13.00
CA ARG A 235 -4.03 4.24 -14.28
C ARG A 235 -5.12 4.33 -15.36
N THR A 236 -5.98 3.32 -15.45
CA THR A 236 -7.10 3.29 -16.40
C THR A 236 -8.13 4.38 -16.10
N ALA A 237 -8.45 4.62 -14.82
CA ALA A 237 -9.33 5.72 -14.43
C ALA A 237 -8.72 7.08 -14.81
N GLN A 238 -7.43 7.28 -14.58
CA GLN A 238 -6.69 8.48 -14.97
C GLN A 238 -6.68 8.68 -16.49
N LEU A 239 -6.35 7.63 -17.27
CA LEU A 239 -6.36 7.68 -18.74
C LEU A 239 -7.76 7.94 -19.29
N LYS A 240 -8.79 7.33 -18.72
CA LYS A 240 -10.19 7.58 -19.09
C LYS A 240 -10.58 9.04 -18.86
N ARG A 241 -10.20 9.62 -17.72
CA ARG A 241 -10.45 11.04 -17.44
C ARG A 241 -9.73 11.94 -18.43
N MET A 242 -8.46 11.65 -18.73
CA MET A 242 -7.68 12.37 -19.73
C MET A 242 -8.33 12.32 -21.11
N SER A 243 -8.80 11.15 -21.52
CA SER A 243 -9.51 10.96 -22.80
C SER A 243 -10.83 11.77 -22.85
N GLN A 244 -11.58 11.81 -21.74
CA GLN A 244 -12.80 12.61 -21.64
C GLN A 244 -12.51 14.11 -21.79
N VAL A 245 -11.46 14.60 -21.11
CA VAL A 245 -11.03 16.00 -21.23
C VAL A 245 -10.61 16.32 -22.67
N ASP A 246 -9.76 15.50 -23.30
CA ASP A 246 -9.30 15.72 -24.68
C ASP A 246 -10.47 15.70 -25.68
N SER A 247 -11.42 14.78 -25.51
CA SER A 247 -12.63 14.72 -26.34
C SER A 247 -13.51 15.96 -26.19
N TYR A 248 -13.70 16.46 -24.97
CA TYR A 248 -14.43 17.71 -24.71
C TYR A 248 -13.76 18.91 -25.35
N LEU A 249 -12.43 19.01 -25.21
CA LEU A 249 -11.65 20.14 -25.77
C LEU A 249 -11.66 20.13 -27.32
N ARG A 250 -11.66 18.93 -27.94
CA ARG A 250 -11.81 18.80 -29.42
C ARG A 250 -13.22 19.19 -29.89
N ALA A 251 -14.24 18.72 -29.18
CA ALA A 251 -15.63 19.02 -29.51
C ALA A 251 -15.92 20.54 -29.46
N ARG A 252 -15.17 21.30 -28.64
CA ARG A 252 -15.26 22.76 -28.55
C ARG A 252 -14.31 23.50 -29.51
N ASN A 253 -13.61 22.82 -30.41
CA ASN A 253 -12.66 23.38 -31.38
C ASN A 253 -11.60 24.29 -30.76
N LEU A 254 -11.10 23.99 -29.56
CA LEU A 254 -10.08 24.77 -28.89
C LEU A 254 -8.74 24.70 -29.65
N PRO A 255 -7.97 25.81 -29.74
CA PRO A 255 -6.65 25.82 -30.37
C PRO A 255 -5.72 24.79 -29.76
N TYR A 256 -4.81 24.23 -30.60
CA TYR A 256 -3.87 23.17 -30.17
C TYR A 256 -3.04 23.58 -28.94
N LEU A 257 -2.57 24.82 -28.88
CA LEU A 257 -1.77 25.34 -27.76
C LEU A 257 -2.52 25.27 -26.42
N ILE A 258 -3.80 25.62 -26.40
CA ILE A 258 -4.63 25.55 -25.19
C ILE A 258 -4.85 24.09 -24.79
N ARG A 259 -5.15 23.23 -25.78
CA ARG A 259 -5.31 21.79 -25.51
C ARG A 259 -4.04 21.17 -24.94
N ARG A 260 -2.87 21.54 -25.45
CA ARG A 260 -1.58 21.09 -24.93
C ARG A 260 -1.37 21.54 -23.49
N LYS A 261 -1.58 22.81 -23.18
CA LYS A 261 -1.46 23.31 -21.79
C LYS A 261 -2.36 22.58 -20.82
N ILE A 262 -3.61 22.34 -21.19
CA ILE A 262 -4.54 21.60 -20.32
C ILE A 262 -4.08 20.15 -20.13
N ARG A 263 -3.56 19.52 -21.17
CA ARG A 263 -3.00 18.16 -21.08
C ARG A 263 -1.79 18.12 -20.15
N ASP A 264 -0.85 19.04 -20.32
CA ASP A 264 0.36 19.13 -19.49
C ASP A 264 0.01 19.35 -18.01
N TYR A 265 -1.02 20.14 -17.70
CA TYR A 265 -1.57 20.33 -16.36
C TYR A 265 -2.13 19.04 -15.77
N TYR A 266 -2.97 18.30 -16.52
CA TYR A 266 -3.53 17.05 -16.03
C TYR A 266 -2.46 15.98 -15.86
N MET A 267 -1.48 15.88 -16.76
CA MET A 267 -0.35 14.97 -16.63
C MET A 267 0.43 15.23 -15.34
N TYR A 268 0.73 16.48 -15.06
CA TYR A 268 1.43 16.87 -13.85
C TYR A 268 0.67 16.49 -12.57
N ILE A 269 -0.63 16.76 -12.50
CA ILE A 269 -1.48 16.38 -11.37
C ILE A 269 -1.49 14.87 -11.16
N MET A 270 -1.54 14.09 -12.26
CA MET A 270 -1.53 12.64 -12.22
C MET A 270 -0.20 12.08 -11.68
N GLU A 271 0.92 12.62 -12.15
CA GLU A 271 2.27 12.16 -11.71
C GLU A 271 2.52 12.44 -10.23
N ARG A 272 2.02 13.57 -9.73
CA ARG A 272 2.21 13.99 -8.33
C ARG A 272 1.20 13.36 -7.37
N GLY A 273 0.20 12.68 -7.87
CA GLY A 273 -0.88 12.14 -7.03
C GLY A 273 -1.80 13.21 -6.43
N PHE A 274 -1.69 14.46 -6.86
CA PHE A 274 -2.61 15.55 -6.51
C PHE A 274 -3.96 15.35 -7.25
N GLY A 275 -4.66 14.27 -6.92
CA GLY A 275 -6.01 14.04 -7.45
C GLY A 275 -7.06 14.84 -6.67
N GLU A 276 -8.22 15.07 -7.30
CA GLU A 276 -9.42 15.57 -6.59
C GLU A 276 -9.77 14.78 -5.34
N ASN A 277 -9.24 13.55 -5.25
CA ASN A 277 -9.45 12.64 -4.13
C ASN A 277 -8.85 13.14 -2.81
N GLU A 278 -7.84 14.04 -2.80
CA GLU A 278 -7.29 14.53 -1.52
C GLU A 278 -8.33 15.33 -0.73
N LYS A 279 -9.06 16.25 -1.39
CA LYS A 279 -10.13 17.00 -0.75
C LYS A 279 -11.26 16.07 -0.31
N GLU A 280 -11.64 15.11 -1.14
CA GLU A 280 -12.67 14.14 -0.87
C GLU A 280 -12.25 13.21 0.29
N LEU A 281 -11.04 12.65 0.24
CA LEU A 281 -10.48 11.80 1.30
C LEU A 281 -10.35 12.55 2.64
N LEU A 282 -9.94 13.81 2.61
CA LEU A 282 -9.85 14.62 3.82
C LEU A 282 -11.24 14.99 4.36
N SER A 283 -12.25 15.18 3.48
CA SER A 283 -13.62 15.52 3.91
C SER A 283 -14.30 14.40 4.69
N ASP A 284 -13.90 13.14 4.44
CA ASP A 284 -14.42 11.96 5.16
C ASP A 284 -13.86 11.82 6.58
N LEU A 285 -12.80 12.55 6.90
CA LEU A 285 -12.18 12.50 8.22
C LEU A 285 -12.92 13.42 9.22
N PRO A 286 -12.93 13.08 10.53
CA PRO A 286 -13.33 14.02 11.58
C PRO A 286 -12.51 15.32 11.52
N LEU A 287 -13.13 16.46 11.82
CA LEU A 287 -12.49 17.79 11.75
C LEU A 287 -11.16 17.89 12.50
N SER A 288 -11.01 17.16 13.63
CA SER A 288 -9.76 17.07 14.38
C SER A 288 -8.63 16.46 13.57
N LEU A 289 -8.90 15.35 12.88
CA LEU A 289 -7.91 14.66 12.03
C LEU A 289 -7.60 15.45 10.75
N GLN A 290 -8.61 16.06 10.12
CA GLN A 290 -8.39 16.98 9.01
C GLN A 290 -7.41 18.10 9.40
N ARG A 291 -7.55 18.63 10.61
CA ARG A 291 -6.69 19.67 11.15
C ARG A 291 -5.25 19.17 11.32
N GLU A 292 -5.06 18.04 11.96
CA GLU A 292 -3.73 17.45 12.17
C GLU A 292 -3.01 17.18 10.87
N VAL A 293 -3.70 16.59 9.89
CA VAL A 293 -3.13 16.27 8.57
C VAL A 293 -2.72 17.55 7.83
N LYS A 294 -3.60 18.56 7.76
CA LYS A 294 -3.28 19.83 7.09
C LYS A 294 -2.12 20.55 7.74
N ILE A 295 -2.07 20.60 9.08
CA ILE A 295 -0.94 21.22 9.78
C ILE A 295 0.36 20.48 9.45
N HIS A 296 0.35 19.14 9.46
CA HIS A 296 1.54 18.35 9.15
C HIS A 296 2.04 18.58 7.73
N LEU A 297 1.14 18.58 6.75
CA LEU A 297 1.48 18.75 5.33
C LEU A 297 2.05 20.15 5.01
N HIS A 298 1.51 21.19 5.64
CA HIS A 298 1.86 22.57 5.28
C HIS A 298 2.85 23.24 6.26
N ARG A 299 3.15 22.60 7.37
CA ARG A 299 4.03 23.17 8.40
C ARG A 299 5.43 23.48 7.87
N GLU A 300 6.06 22.54 7.19
CA GLU A 300 7.39 22.72 6.62
C GLU A 300 7.46 23.85 5.60
N LEU A 301 6.39 24.01 4.80
CA LEU A 301 6.26 25.12 3.85
C LEU A 301 6.25 26.47 4.57
N LEU A 302 5.40 26.59 5.60
CA LEU A 302 5.27 27.84 6.34
C LEU A 302 6.53 28.18 7.15
N GLU A 303 7.24 27.19 7.68
CA GLU A 303 8.50 27.39 8.39
C GLU A 303 9.65 27.89 7.48
N LYS A 304 9.57 27.65 6.17
CA LYS A 304 10.51 28.22 5.18
C LYS A 304 10.28 29.72 4.95
N VAL A 305 9.09 30.24 5.25
CA VAL A 305 8.78 31.66 5.09
C VAL A 305 9.39 32.47 6.21
N PRO A 306 10.30 33.42 5.94
CA PRO A 306 11.12 34.08 6.96
C PRO A 306 10.36 34.73 8.10
N PHE A 307 9.20 35.32 7.84
CA PHE A 307 8.39 36.01 8.86
C PHE A 307 7.47 35.05 9.65
N LEU A 308 7.40 33.77 9.27
CA LEU A 308 6.66 32.73 9.98
C LEU A 308 7.58 31.79 10.75
N LYS A 309 8.89 31.93 10.58
CA LYS A 309 9.87 31.11 11.27
C LYS A 309 9.82 31.34 12.77
N GLY A 310 9.47 30.31 13.52
CA GLY A 310 9.29 30.39 14.98
C GLY A 310 7.96 31.00 15.44
N ALA A 311 6.99 31.15 14.53
CA ALA A 311 5.67 31.65 14.87
C ALA A 311 4.92 30.67 15.80
N GLU A 312 4.00 31.22 16.61
CA GLU A 312 3.15 30.41 17.49
C GLU A 312 2.34 29.38 16.71
N THR A 313 2.16 28.19 17.27
CA THR A 313 1.40 27.10 16.65
C THR A 313 -0.03 27.51 16.30
N THR A 314 -0.65 28.38 17.07
CA THR A 314 -1.99 28.94 16.84
C THR A 314 -2.06 29.78 15.56
N LEU A 315 -1.08 30.64 15.33
CA LEU A 315 -0.95 31.44 14.10
C LEU A 315 -0.74 30.53 12.89
N VAL A 316 0.23 29.59 12.98
CA VAL A 316 0.50 28.64 11.90
C VAL A 316 -0.75 27.86 11.54
N THR A 317 -1.49 27.36 12.54
CA THR A 317 -2.75 26.65 12.34
C THR A 317 -3.76 27.50 11.60
N THR A 318 -3.95 28.74 12.01
CA THR A 318 -4.90 29.68 11.38
C THR A 318 -4.56 29.91 9.92
N LEU A 319 -3.29 30.14 9.63
CA LEU A 319 -2.82 30.40 8.24
C LEU A 319 -2.92 29.16 7.35
N VAL A 320 -2.61 27.96 7.86
CA VAL A 320 -2.71 26.71 7.11
C VAL A 320 -4.11 26.49 6.53
N PHE A 321 -5.17 26.83 7.27
CA PHE A 321 -6.55 26.67 6.80
C PHE A 321 -6.95 27.72 5.76
N SER A 322 -6.27 28.83 5.72
CA SER A 322 -6.52 29.92 4.76
C SER A 322 -5.72 29.77 3.47
N LEU A 323 -4.75 28.86 3.42
CA LEU A 323 -3.94 28.60 2.23
C LEU A 323 -4.75 27.89 1.13
N LYS A 324 -4.61 28.38 -0.11
CA LYS A 324 -5.16 27.74 -1.30
C LYS A 324 -4.01 27.36 -2.22
N HIS A 325 -3.98 26.11 -2.65
CA HIS A 325 -2.96 25.59 -3.56
C HIS A 325 -3.31 25.93 -5.02
N HIS A 326 -2.31 26.38 -5.77
CA HIS A 326 -2.41 26.70 -7.19
C HIS A 326 -1.18 26.19 -7.94
N ILE A 327 -1.41 25.65 -9.14
CA ILE A 327 -0.36 25.17 -10.03
C ILE A 327 -0.35 26.09 -11.26
N PHE A 328 0.83 26.59 -11.60
CA PHE A 328 1.08 27.41 -12.79
C PHE A 328 1.99 26.66 -13.75
N LEU A 329 1.64 26.71 -15.04
CA LEU A 329 2.42 26.08 -16.10
C LEU A 329 3.54 26.99 -16.60
N PRO A 330 4.54 26.45 -17.35
CA PRO A 330 5.60 27.26 -17.92
C PRO A 330 5.06 28.42 -18.74
N GLY A 331 5.51 29.64 -18.42
CA GLY A 331 5.10 30.88 -19.09
C GLY A 331 3.78 31.47 -18.60
N ASP A 332 3.08 30.87 -17.67
CA ASP A 332 1.85 31.43 -17.10
C ASP A 332 2.16 32.68 -16.28
N ILE A 333 1.35 33.71 -16.49
CA ILE A 333 1.42 34.96 -15.74
C ILE A 333 0.58 34.81 -14.48
N ILE A 334 1.21 34.96 -13.32
CA ILE A 334 0.57 34.83 -12.01
C ILE A 334 -0.24 36.08 -11.70
N PHE A 335 0.32 37.23 -11.95
CA PHE A 335 -0.35 38.53 -11.98
C PHE A 335 0.46 39.53 -12.81
N GLN A 336 -0.20 40.59 -13.31
CA GLN A 336 0.40 41.64 -14.09
C GLN A 336 0.64 42.90 -13.26
N LYS A 337 1.61 43.70 -13.70
CA LYS A 337 1.80 45.03 -13.16
C LYS A 337 0.55 45.89 -13.37
N GLY A 338 0.09 46.56 -12.31
CA GLY A 338 -1.10 47.38 -12.31
C GLY A 338 -2.36 46.65 -11.83
N ASP A 339 -2.32 45.30 -11.68
CA ASP A 339 -3.43 44.56 -11.11
C ASP A 339 -3.68 44.95 -9.65
N ILE A 340 -4.92 44.84 -9.20
CA ILE A 340 -5.26 45.01 -7.78
C ILE A 340 -4.84 43.72 -7.03
N GLY A 341 -4.01 43.86 -5.99
CA GLY A 341 -3.46 42.72 -5.24
C GLY A 341 -4.38 42.23 -4.15
N HIS A 342 -4.92 41.03 -4.30
CA HIS A 342 -5.78 40.38 -3.31
C HIS A 342 -5.12 39.22 -2.55
N ASN A 343 -3.97 38.76 -3.03
CA ASN A 343 -3.32 37.57 -2.47
C ASN A 343 -1.82 37.78 -2.27
N LEU A 344 -1.29 37.17 -1.22
CA LEU A 344 0.12 36.86 -1.04
C LEU A 344 0.39 35.49 -1.66
N TYR A 345 1.53 35.31 -2.29
CA TYR A 345 1.95 34.04 -2.89
C TYR A 345 3.18 33.50 -2.21
N ILE A 346 3.18 32.23 -1.86
CA ILE A 346 4.30 31.48 -1.28
C ILE A 346 4.67 30.39 -2.28
N LEU A 347 5.93 30.37 -2.72
CA LEU A 347 6.42 29.39 -3.68
C LEU A 347 6.81 28.12 -2.94
N SER A 348 6.03 27.05 -3.18
CA SER A 348 6.27 25.71 -2.62
C SER A 348 7.29 24.96 -3.44
N GLU A 349 7.13 24.98 -4.78
CA GLU A 349 8.02 24.28 -5.69
C GLU A 349 8.12 25.03 -7.02
N GLY A 350 9.24 24.89 -7.72
CA GLY A 350 9.47 25.51 -9.01
C GLY A 350 10.22 26.84 -8.93
N LYS A 351 10.04 27.70 -9.96
CA LYS A 351 10.69 29.02 -10.07
C LYS A 351 9.78 30.02 -10.73
N VAL A 352 9.77 31.25 -10.24
CA VAL A 352 9.04 32.37 -10.87
C VAL A 352 9.99 33.54 -11.12
N GLU A 353 9.72 34.29 -12.18
CA GLU A 353 10.45 35.46 -12.57
C GLU A 353 9.64 36.73 -12.34
N ILE A 354 10.27 37.74 -11.77
CA ILE A 354 9.74 39.10 -11.66
C ILE A 354 10.27 39.88 -12.83
N LEU A 355 9.36 40.42 -13.65
CA LEU A 355 9.68 41.15 -14.89
C LEU A 355 9.77 42.65 -14.65
N SER A 356 10.55 43.34 -15.50
CA SER A 356 10.72 44.78 -15.49
C SER A 356 9.43 45.51 -15.93
N LYS A 357 9.46 46.84 -15.84
CA LYS A 357 8.32 47.68 -16.23
C LYS A 357 7.80 47.46 -17.66
N ASN A 358 8.62 46.95 -18.56
CA ASN A 358 8.31 46.69 -19.95
C ASN A 358 8.20 45.19 -20.28
N ASP A 359 8.16 44.33 -19.28
CA ASP A 359 8.14 42.87 -19.39
C ASP A 359 9.28 42.24 -20.22
N ALA A 360 10.31 43.04 -20.53
CA ALA A 360 11.41 42.68 -21.42
C ALA A 360 12.64 42.09 -20.65
N GLU A 361 12.81 42.42 -19.39
CA GLU A 361 13.98 42.02 -18.61
C GLU A 361 13.54 41.36 -17.28
N VAL A 362 14.23 40.29 -16.90
CA VAL A 362 14.05 39.64 -15.61
C VAL A 362 14.77 40.42 -14.52
N ILE A 363 14.06 40.98 -13.57
CA ILE A 363 14.61 41.73 -12.43
C ILE A 363 15.13 40.74 -11.37
N ALA A 364 14.36 39.72 -11.08
CA ALA A 364 14.69 38.70 -10.06
C ALA A 364 14.01 37.38 -10.39
N THR A 365 14.67 36.31 -9.98
CA THR A 365 14.09 34.94 -10.00
C THR A 365 13.90 34.50 -8.56
N LEU A 366 12.71 34.03 -8.24
CA LEU A 366 12.37 33.47 -6.94
C LEU A 366 12.32 31.93 -7.02
N SER A 367 12.72 31.30 -5.92
CA SER A 367 12.77 29.86 -5.76
C SER A 367 11.97 29.41 -4.53
N GLU A 368 11.94 28.12 -4.31
CA GLU A 368 11.22 27.45 -3.21
C GLU A 368 11.43 28.13 -1.86
N GLY A 369 10.37 28.27 -1.07
CA GLY A 369 10.36 28.91 0.25
C GLY A 369 10.31 30.44 0.20
N GLN A 370 10.39 31.05 -0.98
CA GLN A 370 10.25 32.50 -1.11
C GLN A 370 8.79 32.91 -1.33
N PHE A 371 8.48 34.16 -1.01
CA PHE A 371 7.14 34.72 -1.14
C PHE A 371 7.19 36.03 -1.93
N PHE A 372 6.07 36.41 -2.49
CA PHE A 372 5.92 37.64 -3.27
C PHE A 372 4.47 38.15 -3.30
N GLY A 373 4.30 39.38 -3.72
CA GLY A 373 3.00 40.02 -3.80
C GLY A 373 2.50 40.64 -2.51
N GLU A 374 3.34 40.69 -1.46
CA GLU A 374 3.05 41.23 -0.14
C GLU A 374 2.84 42.75 -0.13
N LEU A 375 3.55 43.51 -1.01
CA LEU A 375 3.49 44.94 -1.05
C LEU A 375 2.06 45.45 -1.30
N ALA A 376 1.37 44.88 -2.26
CA ALA A 376 0.01 45.26 -2.60
C ALA A 376 -1.02 44.98 -1.50
N LEU A 377 -0.68 44.09 -0.52
CA LEU A 377 -1.55 43.82 0.61
C LEU A 377 -1.42 44.86 1.73
N VAL A 378 -0.18 45.35 1.90
CA VAL A 378 0.16 46.28 3.00
C VAL A 378 -0.03 47.74 2.58
N THR A 379 0.36 48.13 1.34
CA THR A 379 0.33 49.51 0.85
C THR A 379 -0.96 49.89 0.10
N GLU A 380 -1.80 48.90 -0.21
CA GLU A 380 -3.00 49.07 -1.06
C GLU A 380 -2.73 49.58 -2.48
N GLU A 381 -1.47 49.61 -2.87
CA GLU A 381 -1.04 49.99 -4.22
C GLU A 381 -1.23 48.85 -5.20
N PRO A 382 -1.43 49.15 -6.49
CA PRO A 382 -1.44 48.13 -7.55
C PRO A 382 -0.13 47.33 -7.60
N ARG A 383 -0.15 46.13 -8.17
CA ARG A 383 1.04 45.30 -8.39
C ARG A 383 2.17 46.10 -9.05
N SER A 384 3.33 46.10 -8.46
CA SER A 384 4.49 46.88 -8.91
C SER A 384 5.22 46.24 -10.09
N ALA A 385 5.06 44.94 -10.32
CA ALA A 385 5.74 44.16 -11.36
C ALA A 385 4.84 43.04 -11.87
N THR A 386 5.15 42.49 -13.05
CA THR A 386 4.56 41.26 -13.58
C THR A 386 5.34 40.07 -13.07
N VAL A 387 4.66 38.99 -12.68
CA VAL A 387 5.30 37.75 -12.25
C VAL A 387 4.85 36.61 -13.13
N ARG A 388 5.84 35.84 -13.63
CA ARG A 388 5.65 34.72 -14.57
C ARG A 388 6.29 33.45 -14.05
N SER A 389 5.65 32.33 -14.26
CA SER A 389 6.22 30.99 -13.97
C SER A 389 7.24 30.61 -15.05
N VAL A 390 8.42 30.10 -14.63
CA VAL A 390 9.47 29.65 -15.57
C VAL A 390 9.24 28.21 -16.00
N GLY A 391 8.96 27.35 -15.02
CA GLY A 391 8.60 25.96 -15.22
C GLY A 391 7.20 25.68 -14.69
N ILE A 392 6.90 24.45 -14.34
CA ILE A 392 5.73 24.17 -13.50
C ILE A 392 6.05 24.68 -12.10
N SER A 393 5.18 25.51 -11.54
CA SER A 393 5.37 26.11 -10.23
C SER A 393 4.15 25.90 -9.35
N GLU A 394 4.36 25.42 -8.15
CA GLU A 394 3.33 25.22 -7.13
C GLU A 394 3.37 26.40 -6.14
N LEU A 395 2.26 27.06 -6.02
CA LEU A 395 2.11 28.25 -5.17
C LEU A 395 0.98 28.04 -4.18
N TYR A 396 1.19 28.50 -2.97
CA TYR A 396 0.11 28.69 -2.00
C TYR A 396 -0.25 30.17 -1.94
N THR A 397 -1.54 30.44 -1.94
CA THR A 397 -2.05 31.82 -1.83
C THR A 397 -2.72 32.03 -0.48
N LEU A 398 -2.43 33.18 0.11
CA LEU A 398 -3.10 33.68 1.32
C LEU A 398 -3.85 34.95 0.95
N SER A 399 -5.17 34.99 1.24
CA SER A 399 -5.99 36.14 0.92
C SER A 399 -5.62 37.38 1.77
N LYS A 400 -5.84 38.59 1.23
CA LYS A 400 -5.67 39.85 1.99
C LYS A 400 -6.47 39.86 3.29
N GLU A 401 -7.71 39.38 3.26
CA GLU A 401 -8.57 39.29 4.44
C GLU A 401 -7.97 38.44 5.54
N ASP A 402 -7.54 37.20 5.22
CA ASP A 402 -6.99 36.27 6.19
C ASP A 402 -5.62 36.74 6.69
N PHE A 403 -4.83 37.34 5.82
CA PHE A 403 -3.56 37.96 6.14
C PHE A 403 -3.74 39.11 7.15
N LEU A 404 -4.68 40.03 6.89
CA LEU A 404 -4.97 41.15 7.79
C LEU A 404 -5.57 40.70 9.12
N LYS A 405 -6.43 39.67 9.12
CA LYS A 405 -6.92 39.03 10.34
C LYS A 405 -5.77 38.50 11.19
N ALA A 406 -4.82 37.81 10.55
CA ALA A 406 -3.63 37.30 11.25
C ALA A 406 -2.75 38.42 11.82
N LEU A 407 -2.51 39.50 11.07
CA LEU A 407 -1.76 40.67 11.56
C LEU A 407 -2.42 41.34 12.76
N ASN A 408 -3.74 41.38 12.82
CA ASN A 408 -4.49 41.98 13.93
C ASN A 408 -4.52 41.09 15.16
N LEU A 409 -4.60 39.79 14.99
CA LEU A 409 -4.67 38.82 16.10
C LEU A 409 -3.31 38.52 16.72
N TYR A 410 -2.22 38.67 15.96
CA TYR A 410 -0.87 38.27 16.38
C TYR A 410 0.12 39.44 16.19
N PRO A 411 0.33 40.30 17.22
CA PRO A 411 1.22 41.46 17.12
C PRO A 411 2.67 41.12 16.75
N GLY A 412 3.24 40.01 17.28
CA GLY A 412 4.57 39.52 16.91
C GLY A 412 4.71 39.15 15.43
N PHE A 413 3.64 38.73 14.77
CA PHE A 413 3.61 38.47 13.35
C PHE A 413 3.74 39.78 12.53
N ARG A 414 3.10 40.86 12.99
CA ARG A 414 3.21 42.20 12.37
C ARG A 414 4.64 42.71 12.41
N ASP A 415 5.33 42.58 13.54
CA ASP A 415 6.71 43.06 13.70
C ASP A 415 7.69 42.24 12.84
N ALA A 416 7.54 40.90 12.81
CA ALA A 416 8.33 40.01 11.98
C ALA A 416 8.14 40.31 10.46
N MET A 417 6.90 40.57 10.06
CA MET A 417 6.57 40.96 8.69
C MET A 417 7.22 42.29 8.27
N HIS A 418 7.10 43.33 9.10
CA HIS A 418 7.74 44.62 8.84
C HIS A 418 9.27 44.52 8.75
N ALA A 419 9.88 43.71 9.62
CA ALA A 419 11.34 43.48 9.55
C ALA A 419 11.74 42.75 8.25
N SER A 420 10.96 41.79 7.79
CA SER A 420 11.22 41.06 6.55
C SER A 420 11.06 41.96 5.32
N LEU A 421 10.02 42.81 5.27
CA LEU A 421 9.80 43.77 4.17
C LEU A 421 10.95 44.76 4.06
N LYS A 422 11.43 45.27 5.19
CA LYS A 422 12.57 46.22 5.22
C LYS A 422 13.85 45.57 4.65
N LYS A 423 14.10 44.31 4.97
CA LYS A 423 15.25 43.56 4.41
C LYS A 423 15.12 43.35 2.90
N LEU A 424 13.93 42.98 2.39
CA LEU A 424 13.66 42.81 0.98
C LEU A 424 13.82 44.10 0.16
N GLN A 425 13.33 45.23 0.67
CA GLN A 425 13.48 46.53 0.03
C GLN A 425 14.97 46.95 -0.08
N ILE A 426 15.77 46.65 0.94
CA ILE A 426 17.23 46.92 0.91
C ILE A 426 17.93 46.03 -0.12
N GLN A 427 17.58 44.77 -0.26
CA GLN A 427 18.13 43.84 -1.26
C GLN A 427 17.79 44.22 -2.70
N ILE A 428 16.56 44.66 -2.97
CA ILE A 428 16.10 45.09 -4.28
C ILE A 428 16.75 46.45 -4.63
N GLY A 429 16.88 47.36 -3.65
CA GLY A 429 17.52 48.67 -3.83
C GLY A 429 19.03 48.62 -4.09
N SER A 430 19.72 47.57 -3.54
CA SER A 430 21.18 47.40 -3.73
C SER A 430 21.59 46.75 -5.05
N LYS A 431 20.65 46.12 -5.79
CA LYS A 431 20.88 45.55 -7.13
C LYS A 431 20.49 46.49 -8.26
N LYS A 432 20.77 47.80 -8.14
CA LYS A 432 20.74 48.68 -9.33
C LYS A 432 21.83 48.23 -10.32
N PRO A 433 21.49 48.01 -11.62
CA PRO A 433 22.47 47.59 -12.61
C PRO A 433 23.60 48.63 -12.67
N LYS A 434 24.85 48.17 -12.52
CA LYS A 434 26.04 49.00 -12.82
C LYS A 434 25.91 49.50 -14.26
N LYS A 435 25.68 50.80 -14.43
CA LYS A 435 25.78 51.46 -15.73
C LYS A 435 27.13 51.12 -16.33
N HIS A 436 27.17 50.30 -17.37
CA HIS A 436 28.35 50.20 -18.22
C HIS A 436 28.57 51.56 -18.84
N SER A 437 29.47 52.34 -18.29
CA SER A 437 30.02 53.53 -18.92
C SER A 437 30.78 53.09 -20.16
N LYS A 438 30.18 53.28 -21.34
CA LYS A 438 30.88 53.24 -22.60
C LYS A 438 31.94 54.33 -22.58
N LYS A 439 33.19 53.97 -22.29
CA LYS A 439 34.37 54.72 -22.73
C LYS A 439 34.47 54.51 -24.24
N LEU A 440 33.90 55.42 -25.00
CA LEU A 440 34.28 55.71 -26.39
C LEU A 440 35.58 56.51 -26.29
N SER A 441 36.72 55.84 -26.34
CA SER A 441 38.03 56.50 -26.58
C SER A 441 38.17 56.74 -28.08
N LYS A 442 38.32 58.00 -28.36
CA LYS A 442 38.91 58.53 -29.58
C LYS A 442 40.16 57.72 -29.97
N ASP A 443 40.14 57.17 -31.17
CA ASP A 443 41.29 57.00 -32.00
C ASP A 443 40.86 57.01 -33.47
N ARG A 444 40.74 58.20 -34.01
CA ARG A 444 40.88 58.50 -35.39
C ARG A 444 41.90 59.62 -35.48
N ARG A 445 43.16 59.22 -35.78
CA ARG A 445 44.10 60.01 -36.65
C ARG A 445 45.44 59.28 -36.62
N LYS A 446 45.72 58.76 -37.78
CA LYS A 446 46.97 58.67 -38.55
C LYS A 446 47.17 57.24 -39.07
N ASN A 447 47.03 57.15 -40.24
CA ASN A 447 47.61 56.86 -41.55
C ASN A 447 46.58 56.20 -42.46
#